data_f26a155a5dd7b72c0469c91f374f43f3
#
_entry.id   f26a155a5dd7b72c0469c91f374f43f3
#
_cell.length_a   1.000
_cell.length_b   1.000
_cell.length_c   1.000
_cell.angle_alpha   90.00
_cell.angle_beta   90.00
_cell.angle_gamma   90.00
#
_symmetry.space_group_name_H-M   'P 1'
#
loop_
_entity.id
_entity.type
_entity.pdbx_description
1 polymer ?
#
loop_
_entity_poly.entity_id
_entity_poly.type
_entity_poly.pdbx_seq_one_letter_code
_entity_poly.pdbx_strand_id
1 'polypeptide(L)'
;MVLETERNLDLGSFYATHDKVNDYLASVGDATPIYQETGLAPPLYSSASALGFLLRELALPHGAIHSLQEVETVKPVAIGSEVKVTAFVEKPRRRAGLEFITVTCTMKSDGDVALISKSTVLVPPKDVFGTVAAEPKAADSASISSELAVISKEISQEQLHAYARVSGDDNPLHLDAEFAAKTQFGGVIAHGMLTLAFVSEMMAQSHGRVWLESAGLRVRFKGAAHLGAKVFAWGNFSKNQDSVRSYSVGVQNAVNGQELIAGTASFNMDES
;
A
#
# COMPACT_ATOMS: atom_id res chain seq x y z
N MET A 1 -0.27 -14.75 -22.35
CA MET A 1 0.96 -13.95 -22.46
C MET A 1 1.83 -14.33 -21.28
N VAL A 2 3.08 -14.71 -21.47
CA VAL A 2 4.01 -15.04 -20.39
C VAL A 2 4.58 -13.70 -19.90
N LEU A 3 4.52 -13.44 -18.60
CA LEU A 3 5.14 -12.25 -18.01
C LEU A 3 6.66 -12.32 -18.27
N GLU A 4 7.20 -11.37 -19.01
CA GLU A 4 8.66 -11.27 -19.19
C GLU A 4 9.31 -10.82 -17.88
N THR A 5 10.22 -11.62 -17.40
CA THR A 5 10.92 -11.43 -16.13
C THR A 5 12.40 -11.13 -16.33
N GLU A 6 13.10 -10.74 -15.27
CA GLU A 6 14.53 -10.36 -15.29
C GLU A 6 14.80 -9.19 -16.26
N ARG A 7 13.84 -8.25 -16.35
CA ARG A 7 13.95 -7.07 -17.21
C ARG A 7 13.72 -5.77 -16.46
N ASN A 8 14.36 -4.73 -16.96
CA ASN A 8 14.10 -3.35 -16.54
C ASN A 8 13.00 -2.77 -17.43
N LEU A 9 12.13 -1.99 -16.81
CA LEU A 9 11.05 -1.23 -17.45
C LEU A 9 11.27 0.25 -17.17
N ASP A 10 11.16 1.09 -18.19
CA ASP A 10 10.97 2.53 -18.02
C ASP A 10 9.45 2.77 -17.98
N LEU A 11 8.94 3.18 -16.83
CA LEU A 11 7.52 3.43 -16.62
C LEU A 11 7.13 4.90 -16.85
N GLY A 12 8.11 5.75 -17.26
CA GLY A 12 7.91 7.17 -17.49
C GLY A 12 8.04 8.03 -16.25
N SER A 13 7.34 9.14 -16.20
CA SER A 13 7.39 10.09 -15.08
C SER A 13 6.04 10.70 -14.75
N PHE A 14 5.93 11.28 -13.56
CA PHE A 14 4.80 12.08 -13.13
C PHE A 14 5.29 13.29 -12.32
N TYR A 15 4.47 14.34 -12.27
CA TYR A 15 4.71 15.47 -11.39
C TYR A 15 3.89 15.32 -10.12
N ALA A 16 4.53 15.45 -8.95
CA ALA A 16 3.89 15.48 -7.63
C ALA A 16 3.28 16.87 -7.37
N THR A 17 2.38 17.33 -8.25
CA THR A 17 1.76 18.65 -8.12
C THR A 17 0.89 18.74 -6.87
N HIS A 18 0.66 19.96 -6.35
CA HIS A 18 -0.25 20.21 -5.23
C HIS A 18 -1.62 19.55 -5.45
N ASP A 19 -2.21 19.71 -6.62
CA ASP A 19 -3.54 19.16 -6.93
C ASP A 19 -3.55 17.64 -6.85
N LYS A 20 -2.58 16.97 -7.47
CA LYS A 20 -2.50 15.50 -7.46
C LYS A 20 -2.23 14.93 -6.06
N VAL A 21 -1.39 15.59 -5.27
CA VAL A 21 -1.15 15.20 -3.87
C VAL A 21 -2.40 15.41 -3.04
N ASN A 22 -3.11 16.54 -3.21
CA ASN A 22 -4.37 16.80 -2.52
C ASN A 22 -5.47 15.80 -2.93
N ASP A 23 -5.58 15.47 -4.22
CA ASP A 23 -6.53 14.46 -4.71
C ASP A 23 -6.24 13.08 -4.09
N TYR A 24 -4.96 12.71 -3.98
CA TYR A 24 -4.56 11.48 -3.30
C TYR A 24 -4.94 11.51 -1.82
N LEU A 25 -4.57 12.58 -1.10
CA LEU A 25 -4.89 12.75 0.33
C LEU A 25 -6.41 12.69 0.57
N ALA A 26 -7.19 13.37 -0.28
CA ALA A 26 -8.65 13.32 -0.23
C ALA A 26 -9.19 11.90 -0.46
N SER A 27 -8.61 11.15 -1.42
CA SER A 27 -9.03 9.79 -1.73
C SER A 27 -8.77 8.80 -0.61
N VAL A 28 -7.69 8.98 0.15
CA VAL A 28 -7.38 8.15 1.33
C VAL A 28 -8.00 8.71 2.62
N GLY A 29 -8.60 9.91 2.56
CA GLY A 29 -9.21 10.59 3.69
C GLY A 29 -8.19 11.07 4.73
N ASP A 30 -6.96 11.39 4.30
CA ASP A 30 -5.90 11.93 5.16
C ASP A 30 -5.93 13.47 5.12
N ALA A 31 -6.28 14.08 6.24
CA ALA A 31 -6.34 15.53 6.42
C ALA A 31 -5.16 16.09 7.24
N THR A 32 -4.08 15.33 7.38
CA THR A 32 -2.91 15.72 8.17
C THR A 32 -2.24 16.94 7.55
N PRO A 33 -2.03 18.05 8.29
CA PRO A 33 -1.52 19.30 7.73
C PRO A 33 -0.02 19.25 7.38
N ILE A 34 0.71 18.28 7.89
CA ILE A 34 2.16 18.15 7.76
C ILE A 34 2.67 18.19 6.31
N TYR A 35 1.90 17.67 5.36
CA TYR A 35 2.27 17.67 3.95
C TYR A 35 2.34 19.09 3.36
N GLN A 36 1.41 19.93 3.76
CA GLN A 36 1.38 21.34 3.35
C GLN A 36 2.42 22.17 4.11
N GLU A 37 2.59 21.91 5.40
CA GLU A 37 3.55 22.62 6.25
C GLU A 37 5.00 22.35 5.81
N THR A 38 5.29 21.13 5.36
CA THR A 38 6.64 20.74 4.93
C THR A 38 6.89 20.88 3.44
N GLY A 39 5.83 20.96 2.63
CA GLY A 39 5.93 20.88 1.17
C GLY A 39 6.38 19.51 0.65
N LEU A 40 6.23 18.45 1.46
CA LEU A 40 6.63 17.08 1.11
C LEU A 40 5.42 16.21 0.78
N ALA A 41 5.54 15.40 -0.26
CA ALA A 41 4.50 14.44 -0.65
C ALA A 41 4.47 13.23 0.31
N PRO A 42 3.29 12.62 0.54
CA PRO A 42 3.20 11.37 1.29
C PRO A 42 4.06 10.26 0.64
N PRO A 43 4.83 9.46 1.39
CA PRO A 43 5.64 8.38 0.81
C PRO A 43 4.82 7.42 -0.03
N LEU A 44 3.60 7.07 0.40
CA LEU A 44 2.73 6.15 -0.33
C LEU A 44 2.06 6.76 -1.58
N TYR A 45 2.00 8.08 -1.73
CA TYR A 45 1.56 8.72 -2.98
C TYR A 45 2.43 8.28 -4.16
N SER A 46 3.76 8.41 -4.01
CA SER A 46 4.70 8.01 -5.05
C SER A 46 4.66 6.50 -5.32
N SER A 47 4.54 5.68 -4.26
CA SER A 47 4.40 4.22 -4.39
C SER A 47 3.12 3.81 -5.12
N ALA A 48 1.98 4.45 -4.81
CA ALA A 48 0.70 4.18 -5.47
C ALA A 48 0.73 4.58 -6.93
N SER A 49 1.30 5.75 -7.27
CA SER A 49 1.47 6.20 -8.65
C SER A 49 2.37 5.25 -9.46
N ALA A 50 3.48 4.79 -8.87
CA ALA A 50 4.38 3.82 -9.51
C ALA A 50 3.70 2.47 -9.74
N LEU A 51 2.90 2.00 -8.78
CA LEU A 51 2.11 0.78 -8.92
C LEU A 51 1.07 0.91 -10.04
N GLY A 52 0.37 2.04 -10.16
CA GLY A 52 -0.57 2.29 -11.24
C GLY A 52 0.10 2.27 -12.62
N PHE A 53 1.30 2.83 -12.77
CA PHE A 53 2.08 2.71 -14.01
C PHE A 53 2.46 1.25 -14.30
N LEU A 54 2.90 0.53 -13.28
CA LEU A 54 3.26 -0.88 -13.39
C LEU A 54 2.08 -1.75 -13.81
N LEU A 55 0.89 -1.54 -13.24
CA LEU A 55 -0.32 -2.31 -13.58
C LEU A 55 -0.78 -2.08 -15.02
N ARG A 56 -0.56 -0.91 -15.58
CA ARG A 56 -0.83 -0.63 -17.00
C ARG A 56 0.17 -1.32 -17.95
N GLU A 57 1.43 -1.44 -17.50
CA GLU A 57 2.49 -2.06 -18.30
C GLU A 57 2.50 -3.59 -18.18
N LEU A 58 2.16 -4.11 -17.00
CA LEU A 58 2.15 -5.53 -16.73
C LEU A 58 0.73 -6.09 -16.71
N ALA A 59 0.41 -6.94 -17.68
CA ALA A 59 -0.80 -7.76 -17.60
C ALA A 59 -0.61 -8.85 -16.54
N LEU A 60 -0.99 -8.54 -15.30
CA LEU A 60 -0.95 -9.54 -14.22
C LEU A 60 -1.98 -10.66 -14.50
N PRO A 61 -1.67 -11.91 -14.14
CA PRO A 61 -2.61 -13.02 -14.24
C PRO A 61 -3.90 -12.73 -13.47
N HIS A 62 -5.04 -13.16 -14.01
CA HIS A 62 -6.31 -13.07 -13.30
C HIS A 62 -6.22 -13.75 -11.93
N GLY A 63 -6.78 -13.11 -10.91
CA GLY A 63 -6.73 -13.61 -9.53
C GLY A 63 -5.42 -13.38 -8.80
N ALA A 64 -4.50 -12.64 -9.40
CA ALA A 64 -3.28 -12.21 -8.73
C ALA A 64 -3.62 -11.33 -7.51
N ILE A 65 -2.96 -11.61 -6.38
CA ILE A 65 -3.23 -10.96 -5.09
C ILE A 65 -1.96 -10.24 -4.64
N HIS A 66 -2.09 -8.97 -4.31
CA HIS A 66 -1.01 -8.23 -3.64
C HIS A 66 -0.79 -8.81 -2.25
N SER A 67 0.36 -9.43 -2.00
CA SER A 67 0.64 -10.20 -0.77
C SER A 67 1.63 -9.52 0.17
N LEU A 68 2.59 -8.76 -0.36
CA LEU A 68 3.61 -8.06 0.41
C LEU A 68 3.92 -6.71 -0.26
N GLN A 69 4.07 -5.68 0.55
CA GLN A 69 4.57 -4.37 0.15
C GLN A 69 5.73 -3.96 1.03
N GLU A 70 6.82 -3.52 0.40
CA GLU A 70 7.93 -2.85 1.06
C GLU A 70 8.09 -1.47 0.43
N VAL A 71 8.33 -0.46 1.26
CA VAL A 71 8.57 0.93 0.83
C VAL A 71 9.73 1.47 1.65
N GLU A 72 10.66 2.12 0.99
CA GLU A 72 11.79 2.79 1.60
C GLU A 72 11.93 4.19 1.01
N THR A 73 11.80 5.20 1.84
CA THR A 73 12.11 6.58 1.49
C THR A 73 13.60 6.82 1.74
N VAL A 74 14.34 7.01 0.66
CA VAL A 74 15.77 7.34 0.67
C VAL A 74 15.95 8.85 0.78
N LYS A 75 15.07 9.61 0.09
CA LYS A 75 15.02 11.06 0.07
C LYS A 75 13.57 11.49 -0.10
N PRO A 76 13.10 12.50 0.63
CA PRO A 76 11.71 12.93 0.48
C PRO A 76 11.43 13.49 -0.92
N VAL A 77 10.20 13.31 -1.38
CA VAL A 77 9.70 13.89 -2.63
C VAL A 77 9.05 15.23 -2.32
N ALA A 78 9.62 16.32 -2.84
CA ALA A 78 9.01 17.64 -2.70
C ALA A 78 7.75 17.75 -3.58
N ILE A 79 6.72 18.44 -3.07
CA ILE A 79 5.55 18.78 -3.87
C ILE A 79 6.00 19.77 -4.98
N GLY A 80 5.59 19.49 -6.22
CA GLY A 80 6.01 20.23 -7.41
C GLY A 80 7.10 19.54 -8.23
N SER A 81 7.83 18.57 -7.67
CA SER A 81 8.91 17.90 -8.37
C SER A 81 8.45 16.84 -9.38
N GLU A 82 9.28 16.57 -10.38
CA GLU A 82 9.14 15.45 -11.30
C GLU A 82 9.70 14.19 -10.64
N VAL A 83 8.98 13.08 -10.77
CA VAL A 83 9.39 11.76 -10.30
C VAL A 83 9.45 10.82 -11.50
N LYS A 84 10.64 10.32 -11.82
CA LYS A 84 10.87 9.30 -12.86
C LYS A 84 10.79 7.92 -12.23
N VAL A 85 10.09 7.01 -12.90
CA VAL A 85 9.80 5.66 -12.39
C VAL A 85 10.42 4.61 -13.32
N THR A 86 11.24 3.75 -12.75
CA THR A 86 11.73 2.54 -13.41
C THR A 86 11.32 1.32 -12.58
N ALA A 87 11.18 0.17 -13.21
CA ALA A 87 10.88 -1.07 -12.49
C ALA A 87 11.79 -2.20 -12.93
N PHE A 88 12.07 -3.11 -12.02
CA PHE A 88 12.72 -4.38 -12.27
C PHE A 88 11.80 -5.54 -11.88
N VAL A 89 11.48 -6.42 -12.83
CA VAL A 89 10.65 -7.60 -12.60
C VAL A 89 11.58 -8.77 -12.26
N GLU A 90 11.50 -9.25 -11.01
CA GLU A 90 12.31 -10.36 -10.55
C GLU A 90 11.86 -11.69 -11.17
N LYS A 91 12.76 -12.68 -11.20
CA LYS A 91 12.40 -14.05 -11.55
C LYS A 91 11.35 -14.60 -10.58
N PRO A 92 10.21 -15.15 -11.07
CA PRO A 92 9.17 -15.69 -10.21
C PRO A 92 9.71 -16.79 -9.30
N ARG A 93 9.26 -16.77 -8.05
CA ARG A 93 9.58 -17.81 -7.07
C ARG A 93 8.39 -18.72 -6.88
N ARG A 94 8.63 -20.04 -6.84
CA ARG A 94 7.59 -21.02 -6.57
C ARG A 94 7.79 -21.64 -5.19
N ARG A 95 6.73 -21.66 -4.39
CA ARG A 95 6.71 -22.30 -3.07
C ARG A 95 5.32 -22.89 -2.81
N ALA A 96 5.28 -24.18 -2.42
CA ALA A 96 4.04 -24.91 -2.09
C ALA A 96 2.96 -24.80 -3.20
N GLY A 97 3.36 -24.88 -4.47
CA GLY A 97 2.44 -24.77 -5.62
C GLY A 97 1.99 -23.36 -5.99
N LEU A 98 2.38 -22.36 -5.19
CA LEU A 98 2.07 -20.94 -5.41
C LEU A 98 3.24 -20.27 -6.15
N GLU A 99 2.92 -19.33 -7.03
CA GLU A 99 3.90 -18.52 -7.73
C GLU A 99 3.87 -17.09 -7.18
N PHE A 100 5.07 -16.54 -6.87
CA PHE A 100 5.26 -15.20 -6.35
C PHE A 100 6.05 -14.39 -7.37
N ILE A 101 5.46 -13.28 -7.82
CA ILE A 101 6.08 -12.31 -8.70
C ILE A 101 6.43 -11.08 -7.87
N THR A 102 7.69 -10.71 -7.89
CA THR A 102 8.16 -9.51 -7.17
C THR A 102 8.63 -8.48 -8.19
N VAL A 103 8.20 -7.24 -7.99
CA VAL A 103 8.63 -6.10 -8.79
C VAL A 103 9.14 -5.01 -7.88
N THR A 104 10.32 -4.50 -8.19
CA THR A 104 10.93 -3.37 -7.50
C THR A 104 10.82 -2.14 -8.38
N CYS A 105 10.04 -1.13 -7.96
CA CYS A 105 9.99 0.18 -8.57
C CYS A 105 11.00 1.11 -7.88
N THR A 106 11.83 1.77 -8.67
CA THR A 106 12.75 2.82 -8.21
C THR A 106 12.27 4.16 -8.73
N MET A 107 12.01 5.08 -7.82
CA MET A 107 11.57 6.43 -8.12
C MET A 107 12.71 7.41 -7.89
N LYS A 108 12.99 8.24 -8.90
CA LYS A 108 14.03 9.27 -8.84
C LYS A 108 13.41 10.66 -8.94
N SER A 109 13.84 11.56 -8.06
CA SER A 109 13.53 12.98 -8.13
C SER A 109 14.83 13.76 -8.16
N ASP A 110 14.94 14.78 -9.01
CA ASP A 110 16.14 15.59 -9.20
C ASP A 110 17.42 14.78 -9.51
N GLY A 111 17.26 13.61 -10.16
CA GLY A 111 18.35 12.71 -10.52
C GLY A 111 18.74 11.68 -9.44
N ASP A 112 18.34 11.88 -8.19
CA ASP A 112 18.63 11.00 -7.06
C ASP A 112 17.51 9.98 -6.85
N VAL A 113 17.85 8.83 -6.26
CA VAL A 113 16.84 7.89 -5.76
C VAL A 113 16.10 8.53 -4.60
N ALA A 114 14.80 8.71 -4.76
CA ALA A 114 13.94 9.24 -3.72
C ALA A 114 13.22 8.13 -2.96
N LEU A 115 12.72 7.11 -3.67
CA LEU A 115 11.92 6.06 -3.04
C LEU A 115 12.08 4.73 -3.79
N ILE A 116 12.10 3.64 -3.02
CA ILE A 116 12.09 2.27 -3.52
C ILE A 116 10.80 1.61 -3.03
N SER A 117 10.04 1.03 -3.95
CA SER A 117 8.78 0.34 -3.65
C SER A 117 8.83 -1.07 -4.24
N LYS A 118 8.72 -2.08 -3.37
CA LYS A 118 8.80 -3.47 -3.76
C LYS A 118 7.48 -4.17 -3.47
N SER A 119 6.81 -4.59 -4.54
CA SER A 119 5.51 -5.26 -4.48
C SER A 119 5.67 -6.74 -4.80
N THR A 120 5.12 -7.62 -3.98
CA THR A 120 5.06 -9.05 -4.27
C THR A 120 3.61 -9.46 -4.47
N VAL A 121 3.36 -10.06 -5.62
CA VAL A 121 2.04 -10.56 -6.03
C VAL A 121 2.07 -12.08 -5.97
N LEU A 122 1.04 -12.66 -5.36
CA LEU A 122 0.77 -14.08 -5.35
C LEU A 122 -0.13 -14.42 -6.54
N VAL A 123 0.29 -15.38 -7.36
CA VAL A 123 -0.52 -15.94 -8.44
C VAL A 123 -1.00 -17.33 -8.02
N PRO A 124 -2.31 -17.52 -7.80
CA PRO A 124 -2.84 -18.83 -7.46
C PRO A 124 -2.76 -19.78 -8.66
N PRO A 125 -2.70 -21.12 -8.44
CA PRO A 125 -2.81 -22.10 -9.49
C PRO A 125 -4.13 -21.95 -10.27
N LYS A 126 -4.10 -22.23 -11.57
CA LYS A 126 -5.27 -22.05 -12.46
C LYS A 126 -6.52 -22.82 -12.03
N ASP A 127 -6.36 -23.90 -11.27
CA ASP A 127 -7.44 -24.79 -10.85
C ASP A 127 -8.11 -24.37 -9.52
N VAL A 128 -7.67 -23.28 -8.89
CA VAL A 128 -8.14 -22.80 -7.56
C VAL A 128 -9.10 -21.61 -7.69
N PHE A 129 -9.46 -21.21 -8.91
CA PHE A 129 -10.46 -20.16 -9.12
C PHE A 129 -11.85 -20.66 -8.69
N GLY A 130 -12.43 -20.04 -7.65
CA GLY A 130 -13.80 -20.26 -7.20
C GLY A 130 -13.97 -20.90 -5.82
N THR A 131 -12.92 -21.25 -5.11
CA THR A 131 -13.06 -21.56 -3.68
C THR A 131 -13.15 -20.24 -2.91
N VAL A 132 -14.37 -19.87 -2.52
CA VAL A 132 -14.61 -18.80 -1.54
C VAL A 132 -13.71 -19.10 -0.34
N ALA A 133 -12.82 -18.16 0.00
CA ALA A 133 -12.05 -18.28 1.22
C ALA A 133 -13.03 -18.47 2.38
N ALA A 134 -12.81 -19.50 3.21
CA ALA A 134 -13.64 -19.74 4.37
C ALA A 134 -13.76 -18.44 5.15
N GLU A 135 -14.99 -18.09 5.58
CA GLU A 135 -15.19 -16.94 6.44
C GLU A 135 -14.19 -17.01 7.59
N PRO A 136 -13.41 -15.95 7.82
CA PRO A 136 -12.48 -15.95 8.92
C PRO A 136 -13.27 -16.18 10.21
N LYS A 137 -12.86 -17.19 11.00
CA LYS A 137 -13.42 -17.37 12.34
C LYS A 137 -13.31 -16.03 13.04
N ALA A 138 -14.45 -15.55 13.58
CA ALA A 138 -14.47 -14.38 14.46
C ALA A 138 -13.37 -14.60 15.52
N ALA A 139 -12.32 -13.81 15.44
CA ALA A 139 -11.40 -13.71 16.55
C ALA A 139 -12.18 -13.07 17.69
N ASP A 140 -12.07 -13.63 18.90
CA ASP A 140 -12.55 -12.92 20.07
C ASP A 140 -12.04 -11.50 19.98
N SER A 141 -12.93 -10.52 20.21
CA SER A 141 -12.64 -9.08 20.09
C SER A 141 -11.52 -8.70 21.07
N ALA A 142 -10.30 -9.06 20.73
CA ALA A 142 -9.12 -8.63 21.43
C ALA A 142 -8.98 -7.13 21.22
N SER A 143 -9.16 -6.36 22.29
CA SER A 143 -8.83 -4.94 22.31
C SER A 143 -7.36 -4.80 21.91
N ILE A 144 -7.11 -4.37 20.67
CA ILE A 144 -5.74 -4.05 20.25
C ILE A 144 -5.34 -2.80 21.00
N SER A 145 -4.33 -2.93 21.85
CA SER A 145 -3.65 -1.80 22.42
C SER A 145 -2.82 -1.13 21.34
N SER A 146 -3.06 0.14 21.05
CA SER A 146 -2.23 0.96 20.18
C SER A 146 -1.59 2.05 21.02
N GLU A 147 -0.26 2.19 20.91
CA GLU A 147 0.47 3.31 21.53
C GLU A 147 0.36 4.58 20.70
N LEU A 148 0.17 4.43 19.37
CA LEU A 148 -0.09 5.54 18.47
C LEU A 148 -1.58 5.83 18.37
N ALA A 149 -1.93 7.04 17.97
CA ALA A 149 -3.31 7.42 17.73
C ALA A 149 -3.93 6.56 16.63
N VAL A 150 -5.04 5.89 16.95
CA VAL A 150 -5.73 4.99 16.02
C VAL A 150 -6.41 5.79 14.91
N ILE A 151 -6.17 5.39 13.65
CA ILE A 151 -6.89 5.93 12.50
C ILE A 151 -8.05 4.99 12.17
N SER A 152 -9.27 5.48 12.31
CA SER A 152 -10.50 4.72 11.99
C SER A 152 -11.11 5.21 10.69
N LYS A 153 -11.44 4.29 9.79
CA LYS A 153 -12.04 4.56 8.47
C LYS A 153 -13.18 3.60 8.19
N GLU A 154 -14.10 4.03 7.34
CA GLU A 154 -15.12 3.16 6.75
C GLU A 154 -14.91 3.13 5.23
N ILE A 155 -14.87 1.94 4.65
CA ILE A 155 -14.61 1.76 3.23
C ILE A 155 -15.87 2.07 2.44
N SER A 156 -15.86 3.14 1.65
CA SER A 156 -16.98 3.54 0.79
C SER A 156 -16.67 3.34 -0.69
N GLN A 157 -17.71 3.11 -1.49
CA GLN A 157 -17.55 2.97 -2.94
C GLN A 157 -17.02 4.25 -3.59
N GLU A 158 -17.42 5.41 -3.08
CA GLU A 158 -16.92 6.71 -3.54
C GLU A 158 -15.41 6.82 -3.32
N GLN A 159 -14.93 6.41 -2.14
CA GLN A 159 -13.51 6.37 -1.83
C GLN A 159 -12.74 5.44 -2.77
N LEU A 160 -13.27 4.24 -3.07
CA LEU A 160 -12.64 3.30 -3.98
C LEU A 160 -12.51 3.87 -5.39
N HIS A 161 -13.57 4.53 -5.90
CA HIS A 161 -13.51 5.21 -7.19
C HIS A 161 -12.54 6.40 -7.18
N ALA A 162 -12.51 7.19 -6.12
CA ALA A 162 -11.57 8.30 -5.99
C ALA A 162 -10.12 7.80 -5.99
N TYR A 163 -9.84 6.76 -5.19
CA TYR A 163 -8.51 6.16 -5.13
C TYR A 163 -8.07 5.54 -6.46
N ALA A 164 -8.94 4.83 -7.16
CA ALA A 164 -8.65 4.27 -8.48
C ALA A 164 -8.23 5.35 -9.49
N ARG A 165 -8.93 6.50 -9.50
CA ARG A 165 -8.60 7.63 -10.39
C ARG A 165 -7.22 8.20 -10.13
N VAL A 166 -6.83 8.36 -8.85
CA VAL A 166 -5.56 9.01 -8.49
C VAL A 166 -4.37 8.06 -8.51
N SER A 167 -4.58 6.78 -8.17
CA SER A 167 -3.53 5.76 -8.18
C SER A 167 -3.33 5.14 -9.56
N GLY A 168 -4.36 5.14 -10.40
CA GLY A 168 -4.38 4.41 -11.67
C GLY A 168 -4.57 2.90 -11.54
N ASP A 169 -4.98 2.41 -10.36
CA ASP A 169 -5.37 1.03 -10.13
C ASP A 169 -6.89 0.89 -10.34
N ASP A 170 -7.27 0.59 -11.57
CA ASP A 170 -8.65 0.44 -12.03
C ASP A 170 -9.14 -1.02 -12.05
N ASN A 171 -8.50 -1.89 -11.29
CA ASN A 171 -8.89 -3.29 -11.21
C ASN A 171 -10.37 -3.43 -10.84
N PRO A 172 -11.19 -4.14 -11.65
CA PRO A 172 -12.62 -4.29 -11.43
C PRO A 172 -12.99 -4.97 -10.11
N LEU A 173 -12.06 -5.66 -9.46
CA LEU A 173 -12.22 -6.20 -8.11
C LEU A 173 -12.62 -5.12 -7.07
N HIS A 174 -12.22 -3.89 -7.30
CA HIS A 174 -12.45 -2.76 -6.39
C HIS A 174 -13.65 -1.90 -6.82
N LEU A 175 -14.11 -2.05 -8.07
CA LEU A 175 -15.02 -1.09 -8.71
C LEU A 175 -16.33 -1.71 -9.21
N ASP A 176 -16.32 -3.00 -9.56
CA ASP A 176 -17.43 -3.71 -10.19
C ASP A 176 -17.93 -4.84 -9.28
N ALA A 177 -19.15 -4.67 -8.76
CA ALA A 177 -19.75 -5.62 -7.83
C ALA A 177 -20.06 -6.98 -8.48
N GLU A 178 -20.43 -7.02 -9.77
CA GLU A 178 -20.73 -8.28 -10.47
C GLU A 178 -19.43 -9.07 -10.74
N PHE A 179 -18.37 -8.38 -11.10
CA PHE A 179 -17.05 -8.97 -11.24
C PHE A 179 -16.54 -9.49 -9.90
N ALA A 180 -16.55 -8.65 -8.87
CA ALA A 180 -16.03 -8.97 -7.56
C ALA A 180 -16.75 -10.16 -6.89
N ALA A 181 -18.07 -10.28 -7.09
CA ALA A 181 -18.87 -11.39 -6.57
C ALA A 181 -18.47 -12.76 -7.14
N LYS A 182 -17.86 -12.78 -8.34
CA LYS A 182 -17.38 -14.02 -9.00
C LYS A 182 -15.96 -14.41 -8.59
N THR A 183 -15.29 -13.56 -7.82
CA THR A 183 -13.92 -13.82 -7.31
C THR A 183 -13.97 -14.57 -5.98
N GLN A 184 -12.82 -15.02 -5.51
CA GLN A 184 -12.67 -15.63 -4.19
C GLN A 184 -13.06 -14.72 -3.01
N PHE A 185 -13.20 -13.41 -3.24
CA PHE A 185 -13.58 -12.44 -2.22
C PHE A 185 -15.11 -12.32 -2.06
N GLY A 186 -15.88 -12.77 -3.04
CA GLY A 186 -17.34 -12.77 -2.99
C GLY A 186 -18.00 -11.38 -3.00
N GLY A 187 -17.22 -10.31 -3.24
CA GLY A 187 -17.70 -8.93 -3.27
C GLY A 187 -16.56 -7.92 -3.40
N VAL A 188 -16.94 -6.65 -3.55
CA VAL A 188 -15.99 -5.54 -3.68
C VAL A 188 -15.13 -5.41 -2.43
N ILE A 189 -13.83 -5.24 -2.64
CA ILE A 189 -12.84 -5.02 -1.58
C ILE A 189 -12.03 -3.75 -1.84
N ALA A 190 -11.47 -3.17 -0.79
CA ALA A 190 -10.58 -2.02 -0.91
C ALA A 190 -9.23 -2.41 -1.55
N HIS A 191 -8.63 -1.45 -2.25
CA HIS A 191 -7.24 -1.55 -2.70
C HIS A 191 -6.32 -1.75 -1.49
N GLY A 192 -5.38 -2.68 -1.58
CA GLY A 192 -4.43 -2.91 -0.51
C GLY A 192 -3.61 -1.67 -0.14
N MET A 193 -3.19 -0.91 -1.15
CA MET A 193 -2.42 0.32 -0.92
C MET A 193 -3.27 1.46 -0.32
N LEU A 194 -4.59 1.49 -0.56
CA LEU A 194 -5.51 2.41 0.13
C LEU A 194 -5.55 2.11 1.63
N THR A 195 -5.71 0.84 2.00
CA THR A 195 -5.73 0.46 3.42
C THR A 195 -4.36 0.65 4.09
N LEU A 196 -3.26 0.48 3.34
CA LEU A 196 -1.92 0.78 3.83
C LEU A 196 -1.69 2.28 4.06
N ALA A 197 -2.37 3.14 3.30
CA ALA A 197 -2.30 4.59 3.50
C ALA A 197 -2.76 5.02 4.89
N PHE A 198 -3.68 4.30 5.53
CA PHE A 198 -4.13 4.58 6.90
C PHE A 198 -3.00 4.36 7.94
N VAL A 199 -2.12 3.39 7.70
CA VAL A 199 -0.89 3.23 8.51
C VAL A 199 0.06 4.41 8.30
N SER A 200 0.24 4.84 7.05
CA SER A 200 1.11 5.99 6.75
C SER A 200 0.56 7.30 7.34
N GLU A 201 -0.76 7.51 7.30
CA GLU A 201 -1.43 8.63 7.97
C GLU A 201 -1.15 8.64 9.48
N MET A 202 -1.33 7.49 10.14
CA MET A 202 -1.05 7.33 11.57
C MET A 202 0.41 7.69 11.91
N MET A 203 1.35 7.20 11.10
CA MET A 203 2.77 7.48 11.29
C MET A 203 3.09 8.96 11.04
N ALA A 204 2.50 9.58 10.01
CA ALA A 204 2.67 10.99 9.71
C ALA A 204 2.11 11.89 10.82
N GLN A 205 0.94 11.56 11.36
CA GLN A 205 0.36 12.28 12.50
C GLN A 205 1.21 12.17 13.77
N SER A 206 1.83 11.01 14.00
CA SER A 206 2.59 10.74 15.21
C SER A 206 4.04 11.26 15.15
N HIS A 207 4.64 11.28 13.96
CA HIS A 207 6.07 11.53 13.80
C HIS A 207 6.40 12.68 12.83
N GLY A 208 5.38 13.23 12.17
CA GLY A 208 5.52 14.43 11.36
C GLY A 208 6.56 14.27 10.23
N ARG A 209 7.41 15.29 10.12
CA ARG A 209 8.40 15.44 9.05
C ARG A 209 9.38 14.26 8.95
N VAL A 210 9.82 13.70 10.07
CA VAL A 210 10.78 12.59 10.12
C VAL A 210 10.24 11.35 9.38
N TRP A 211 8.93 11.09 9.53
CA TRP A 211 8.26 10.04 8.75
C TRP A 211 8.32 10.31 7.25
N LEU A 212 8.07 11.56 6.82
CA LEU A 212 8.06 11.90 5.39
C LEU A 212 9.46 11.78 4.76
N GLU A 213 10.50 12.02 5.55
CA GLU A 213 11.89 12.04 5.09
C GLU A 213 12.54 10.66 5.02
N SER A 214 12.10 9.71 5.85
CA SER A 214 12.80 8.43 5.98
C SER A 214 11.89 7.24 6.25
N ALA A 215 10.63 7.30 5.80
CA ALA A 215 9.65 6.24 6.00
C ALA A 215 10.12 4.89 5.44
N GLY A 216 10.10 3.87 6.28
CA GLY A 216 10.26 2.47 5.93
C GLY A 216 9.00 1.68 6.26
N LEU A 217 8.48 0.92 5.32
CA LEU A 217 7.33 0.02 5.52
C LEU A 217 7.67 -1.37 5.00
N ARG A 218 7.28 -2.39 5.75
CA ARG A 218 7.28 -3.77 5.27
C ARG A 218 6.07 -4.48 5.84
N VAL A 219 5.05 -4.68 4.99
CA VAL A 219 3.75 -5.20 5.42
C VAL A 219 3.26 -6.34 4.54
N ARG A 220 2.48 -7.24 5.14
CA ARG A 220 1.76 -8.30 4.46
C ARG A 220 0.27 -7.99 4.45
N PHE A 221 -0.36 -8.19 3.29
CA PHE A 221 -1.80 -8.19 3.15
C PHE A 221 -2.33 -9.58 3.53
N LYS A 222 -3.07 -9.66 4.63
CA LYS A 222 -3.55 -10.92 5.24
C LYS A 222 -5.04 -11.14 5.01
N GLY A 223 -5.78 -10.07 4.75
CA GLY A 223 -7.21 -10.10 4.53
C GLY A 223 -7.66 -8.93 3.67
N ALA A 224 -8.91 -8.95 3.28
CA ALA A 224 -9.53 -7.91 2.47
C ALA A 224 -10.48 -7.06 3.31
N ALA A 225 -10.42 -5.75 3.14
CA ALA A 225 -11.43 -4.82 3.66
C ALA A 225 -12.59 -4.75 2.67
N HIS A 226 -13.72 -5.37 2.97
CA HIS A 226 -14.90 -5.32 2.12
C HIS A 226 -15.54 -3.92 2.12
N LEU A 227 -16.30 -3.63 1.06
CA LEU A 227 -17.13 -2.43 0.99
C LEU A 227 -18.04 -2.33 2.23
N GLY A 228 -18.09 -1.15 2.85
CA GLY A 228 -18.83 -0.90 4.11
C GLY A 228 -18.10 -1.36 5.38
N ALA A 229 -16.94 -2.01 5.26
CA ALA A 229 -16.18 -2.42 6.43
C ALA A 229 -15.63 -1.21 7.20
N LYS A 230 -15.78 -1.24 8.51
CA LYS A 230 -15.07 -0.34 9.42
C LYS A 230 -13.72 -0.96 9.77
N VAL A 231 -12.66 -0.20 9.57
CA VAL A 231 -11.29 -0.64 9.81
C VAL A 231 -10.54 0.38 10.66
N PHE A 232 -9.51 -0.05 11.34
CA PHE A 232 -8.60 0.86 12.02
C PHE A 232 -7.14 0.45 11.83
N ALA A 233 -6.28 1.47 11.66
CA ALA A 233 -4.85 1.30 11.71
C ALA A 233 -4.36 1.49 13.15
N TRP A 234 -3.39 0.67 13.54
CA TRP A 234 -2.78 0.66 14.87
C TRP A 234 -1.26 0.56 14.78
N GLY A 235 -0.57 1.03 15.83
CA GLY A 235 0.89 0.98 15.88
C GLY A 235 1.39 0.91 17.32
N ASN A 236 2.31 -0.02 17.58
CA ASN A 236 2.98 -0.20 18.86
C ASN A 236 4.49 -0.12 18.67
N PHE A 237 5.16 0.60 19.55
CA PHE A 237 6.62 0.66 19.56
C PHE A 237 7.22 -0.76 19.62
N SER A 238 8.22 -1.00 18.81
CA SER A 238 8.91 -2.29 18.76
C SER A 238 10.33 -2.18 19.28
N LYS A 239 11.13 -1.30 18.69
CA LYS A 239 12.53 -1.12 19.09
C LYS A 239 13.15 0.16 18.51
N ASN A 240 14.26 0.56 19.14
CA ASN A 240 15.26 1.46 18.55
C ASN A 240 16.52 0.63 18.28
N GLN A 241 17.08 0.73 17.08
CA GLN A 241 18.32 0.07 16.71
C GLN A 241 19.04 0.88 15.65
N ASP A 242 20.34 1.19 15.86
CA ASP A 242 21.21 1.86 14.87
C ASP A 242 20.57 3.14 14.29
N SER A 243 20.10 4.05 15.15
CA SER A 243 19.38 5.28 14.78
C SER A 243 18.05 5.06 14.04
N VAL A 244 17.53 3.85 13.98
CA VAL A 244 16.22 3.54 13.40
C VAL A 244 15.20 3.26 14.49
N ARG A 245 14.07 3.95 14.46
CA ARG A 245 12.91 3.66 15.30
C ARG A 245 11.90 2.81 14.53
N SER A 246 11.45 1.73 15.13
CA SER A 246 10.56 0.75 14.51
C SER A 246 9.30 0.51 15.34
N TYR A 247 8.19 0.29 14.64
CA TYR A 247 6.88 -0.02 15.19
C TYR A 247 6.33 -1.30 14.55
N SER A 248 5.64 -2.12 15.33
CA SER A 248 4.70 -3.10 14.80
C SER A 248 3.43 -2.36 14.41
N VAL A 249 2.99 -2.52 13.17
CA VAL A 249 1.82 -1.80 12.65
C VAL A 249 0.88 -2.75 11.93
N GLY A 250 -0.38 -2.36 11.83
CA GLY A 250 -1.35 -3.11 11.07
C GLY A 250 -2.65 -2.37 10.83
N VAL A 251 -3.52 -3.02 10.06
CA VAL A 251 -4.92 -2.63 9.87
C VAL A 251 -5.79 -3.82 10.24
N GLN A 252 -6.85 -3.56 10.97
CA GLN A 252 -7.79 -4.57 11.45
C GLN A 252 -9.23 -4.17 11.17
N ASN A 253 -10.08 -5.15 10.90
CA ASN A 253 -11.52 -4.95 10.84
C ASN A 253 -12.05 -4.69 12.24
N ALA A 254 -12.77 -3.57 12.42
CA ALA A 254 -13.25 -3.11 13.71
C ALA A 254 -14.37 -3.97 14.32
N VAL A 255 -15.07 -4.76 13.49
CA VAL A 255 -16.23 -5.55 13.92
C VAL A 255 -15.83 -6.96 14.34
N ASN A 256 -15.02 -7.64 13.52
CA ASN A 256 -14.70 -9.05 13.73
C ASN A 256 -13.23 -9.30 14.15
N GLY A 257 -12.44 -8.24 14.30
CA GLY A 257 -11.05 -8.36 14.72
C GLY A 257 -10.09 -8.97 13.68
N GLN A 258 -10.55 -9.20 12.45
CA GLN A 258 -9.71 -9.78 11.41
C GLN A 258 -8.53 -8.85 11.09
N GLU A 259 -7.34 -9.41 11.13
CA GLU A 259 -6.12 -8.71 10.70
C GLU A 259 -6.08 -8.63 9.17
N LEU A 260 -6.10 -7.41 8.63
CA LEU A 260 -6.09 -7.14 7.20
C LEU A 260 -4.67 -6.85 6.70
N ILE A 261 -3.90 -6.10 7.50
CA ILE A 261 -2.49 -5.78 7.25
C ILE A 261 -1.72 -6.02 8.55
N ALA A 262 -0.53 -6.58 8.42
CA ALA A 262 0.43 -6.66 9.52
C ALA A 262 1.86 -6.50 9.02
N GLY A 263 2.67 -5.80 9.79
CA GLY A 263 4.08 -5.60 9.46
C GLY A 263 4.78 -4.62 10.37
N THR A 264 5.76 -3.94 9.79
CA THR A 264 6.60 -2.96 10.48
C THR A 264 6.60 -1.63 9.74
N ALA A 265 6.58 -0.54 10.51
CA ALA A 265 6.91 0.79 10.07
C ALA A 265 8.19 1.25 10.79
N SER A 266 9.05 1.98 10.10
CA SER A 266 10.29 2.50 10.68
C SER A 266 10.68 3.83 10.06
N PHE A 267 11.51 4.57 10.75
CA PHE A 267 12.13 5.80 10.25
C PHE A 267 13.46 6.05 10.95
N ASN A 268 14.32 6.85 10.32
CA ASN A 268 15.57 7.26 10.90
C ASN A 268 15.31 8.34 11.97
N MET A 269 15.87 8.17 13.16
CA MET A 269 15.90 9.21 14.17
C MET A 269 16.98 10.22 13.78
N ASP A 270 16.66 11.51 13.83
CA ASP A 270 17.68 12.54 13.66
C ASP A 270 18.80 12.32 14.68
N GLU A 271 20.04 12.40 14.22
CA GLU A 271 21.17 12.59 15.14
C GLU A 271 21.04 13.99 15.72
N SER A 272 20.54 14.09 16.97
CA SER A 272 20.41 15.33 17.74
C SER A 272 21.76 15.86 18.18
#